data_f760f46f0813f19c43a9547a51d37bdb
#
_entry.id   f760f46f0813f19c43a9547a51d37bdb
#
_cell.length_a   1.000
_cell.length_b   1.000
_cell.length_c   1.000
_cell.angle_alpha   90.00
_cell.angle_beta   90.00
_cell.angle_gamma   90.00
#
_symmetry.space_group_name_H-M   'P 1'
#
loop_
_entity.id
_entity.type
_entity.pdbx_description
1 polymer ?
#
loop_
_entity_poly.entity_id
_entity_poly.type
_entity_poly.pdbx_seq_one_letter_code
_entity_poly.pdbx_strand_id
1 'polypeptide(L)'
;YLRDIQPNHMACLLLSLIEQIEYGVEYQHTTIALANMLAKKLEKYGFNIAKISDEVYTMTHQIFLLMTKKETDFFYNQALDYNISLNQKHKKLFSEDGIRLGTQQIARYNWEEQDIDELAKLLFLIKHKGSLNEIKTIRKKLIDKRMKKK
;
A
#
# COMPACT_ATOMS: atom_id res chain seq x y z
N TYR A 1 14.70 26.49 -12.42
CA TYR A 1 13.58 27.43 -12.54
C TYR A 1 12.57 27.12 -11.44
N LEU A 2 12.68 27.84 -10.32
CA LEU A 2 11.62 27.88 -9.32
C LEU A 2 10.51 28.76 -9.90
N ARG A 3 9.43 28.14 -10.38
CA ARG A 3 8.18 28.83 -10.64
C ARG A 3 7.61 29.34 -9.30
N ASP A 4 6.91 30.46 -9.35
CA ASP A 4 6.37 31.19 -8.21
C ASP A 4 5.90 30.27 -7.07
N ILE A 5 6.50 30.46 -5.90
CA ILE A 5 6.15 29.72 -4.68
C ILE A 5 4.81 30.26 -4.22
N GLN A 6 3.79 29.44 -4.28
CA GLN A 6 2.45 29.82 -3.79
C GLN A 6 2.41 29.78 -2.26
N PRO A 7 1.95 30.84 -1.57
CA PRO A 7 1.93 30.93 -0.10
C PRO A 7 1.20 29.75 0.58
N ASN A 8 0.12 29.25 -0.02
CA ASN A 8 -0.63 28.09 0.48
C ASN A 8 0.23 26.80 0.45
N HIS A 9 1.06 26.59 -0.57
CA HIS A 9 1.97 25.43 -0.60
C HIS A 9 3.05 25.56 0.47
N MET A 10 3.54 26.78 0.74
CA MET A 10 4.50 27.02 1.82
C MET A 10 3.89 26.75 3.20
N ALA A 11 2.65 27.17 3.43
CA ALA A 11 1.94 26.89 4.67
C ALA A 11 1.71 25.38 4.88
N CYS A 12 1.30 24.66 3.84
CA CYS A 12 1.14 23.20 3.90
C CYS A 12 2.48 22.50 4.17
N LEU A 13 3.56 22.94 3.53
CA LEU A 13 4.90 22.38 3.77
C LEU A 13 5.35 22.62 5.20
N LEU A 14 5.17 23.85 5.73
CA LEU A 14 5.51 24.18 7.12
C LEU A 14 4.77 23.30 8.12
N LEU A 15 3.45 23.16 7.95
CA LEU A 15 2.64 22.27 8.79
C LEU A 15 3.13 20.82 8.73
N SER A 16 3.43 20.31 7.53
CA SER A 16 3.96 18.95 7.36
C SER A 16 5.34 18.78 8.04
N LEU A 17 6.20 19.81 8.02
CA LEU A 17 7.49 19.75 8.69
C LEU A 17 7.34 19.75 10.22
N ILE A 18 6.41 20.55 10.77
CA ILE A 18 6.09 20.54 12.20
C ILE A 18 5.57 19.16 12.62
N GLU A 19 4.63 18.57 11.87
CA GLU A 19 4.16 17.20 12.12
C GLU A 19 5.31 16.17 12.09
N GLN A 20 6.26 16.32 11.16
CA GLN A 20 7.40 15.41 11.07
C GLN A 20 8.38 15.57 12.24
N ILE A 21 8.55 16.77 12.78
CA ILE A 21 9.38 16.98 13.97
C ILE A 21 8.74 16.32 15.20
N GLU A 22 7.44 16.42 15.34
CA GLU A 22 6.70 15.92 16.50
C GLU A 22 6.45 14.40 16.44
N TYR A 23 5.99 13.90 15.30
CA TYR A 23 5.51 12.50 15.15
C TYR A 23 6.31 11.67 14.14
N GLY A 24 7.29 12.26 13.47
CA GLY A 24 7.93 11.63 12.30
C GLY A 24 8.60 10.31 12.62
N VAL A 25 9.25 10.16 13.75
CA VAL A 25 9.95 8.94 14.14
C VAL A 25 8.96 7.79 14.33
N GLU A 26 7.92 7.99 15.14
CA GLU A 26 6.88 7.00 15.39
C GLU A 26 6.11 6.65 14.10
N TYR A 27 5.77 7.64 13.29
CA TYR A 27 5.11 7.47 12.01
C TYR A 27 5.95 6.61 11.05
N GLN A 28 7.26 6.84 10.95
CA GLN A 28 8.14 6.06 10.07
C GLN A 28 8.28 4.61 10.57
N HIS A 29 8.46 4.39 11.87
CA HIS A 29 8.49 3.06 12.44
C HIS A 29 7.19 2.29 12.16
N THR A 30 6.04 2.92 12.41
CA THR A 30 4.73 2.33 12.12
C THR A 30 4.57 2.01 10.63
N THR A 31 4.98 2.94 9.76
CA THR A 31 4.90 2.76 8.30
C THR A 31 5.71 1.55 7.83
N ILE A 32 6.95 1.37 8.32
CA ILE A 32 7.81 0.24 7.96
C ILE A 32 7.27 -1.07 8.56
N ALA A 33 6.82 -1.05 9.80
CA ALA A 33 6.22 -2.22 10.45
C ALA A 33 4.99 -2.72 9.69
N LEU A 34 4.08 -1.81 9.31
CA LEU A 34 2.90 -2.14 8.49
C LEU A 34 3.29 -2.65 7.10
N ALA A 35 4.37 -2.14 6.49
CA ALA A 35 4.84 -2.63 5.20
C ALA A 35 5.29 -4.10 5.31
N ASN A 36 6.11 -4.43 6.30
CA ASN A 36 6.55 -5.80 6.52
C ASN A 36 5.38 -6.73 6.90
N MET A 37 4.45 -6.25 7.73
CA MET A 37 3.25 -7.00 8.08
C MET A 37 2.38 -7.31 6.85
N LEU A 38 2.10 -6.31 6.01
CA LEU A 38 1.31 -6.48 4.79
C LEU A 38 2.02 -7.42 3.80
N ALA A 39 3.33 -7.25 3.62
CA ALA A 39 4.12 -8.13 2.76
C ALA A 39 4.04 -9.59 3.22
N LYS A 40 4.19 -9.84 4.52
CA LYS A 40 4.09 -11.18 5.12
C LYS A 40 2.69 -11.81 4.94
N LYS A 41 1.63 -10.99 5.08
CA LYS A 41 0.25 -11.46 4.84
C LYS A 41 0.03 -11.78 3.35
N LEU A 42 0.49 -10.92 2.45
CA LEU A 42 0.40 -11.14 1.00
C LEU A 42 1.14 -12.41 0.57
N GLU A 43 2.33 -12.65 1.12
CA GLU A 43 3.07 -13.89 0.85
C GLU A 43 2.30 -15.14 1.28
N LYS A 44 1.62 -15.10 2.45
CA LYS A 44 0.72 -16.19 2.89
C LYS A 44 -0.42 -16.43 1.92
N TYR A 45 -0.91 -15.39 1.23
CA TYR A 45 -1.90 -15.50 0.16
C TYR A 45 -1.30 -15.87 -1.20
N GLY A 46 -0.02 -16.23 -1.25
CA GLY A 46 0.63 -16.75 -2.47
C GLY A 46 1.12 -15.67 -3.45
N PHE A 47 1.28 -14.43 -2.99
CA PHE A 47 1.98 -13.42 -3.78
C PHE A 47 3.49 -13.61 -3.68
N ASN A 48 4.17 -13.45 -4.81
CA ASN A 48 5.63 -13.35 -4.83
C ASN A 48 6.03 -11.91 -4.46
N ILE A 49 6.80 -11.75 -3.38
CA ILE A 49 7.18 -10.46 -2.83
C ILE A 49 8.69 -10.29 -2.90
N ALA A 50 9.16 -9.12 -3.36
CA ALA A 50 10.57 -8.78 -3.25
C ALA A 50 10.97 -8.66 -1.78
N LYS A 51 12.09 -9.31 -1.39
CA LYS A 51 12.62 -9.36 -0.01
C LYS A 51 14.05 -8.85 0.05
N ILE A 52 14.42 -8.31 1.19
CA ILE A 52 15.81 -7.98 1.53
C ILE A 52 16.48 -9.22 2.15
N SER A 53 15.73 -9.94 3.00
CA SER A 53 16.15 -11.19 3.65
C SER A 53 14.92 -12.06 3.92
N ASP A 54 15.11 -13.26 4.46
CA ASP A 54 14.01 -14.18 4.78
C ASP A 54 13.01 -13.59 5.79
N GLU A 55 13.45 -12.69 6.66
CA GLU A 55 12.62 -12.09 7.69
C GLU A 55 12.20 -10.64 7.39
N VAL A 56 12.89 -9.96 6.47
CA VAL A 56 12.69 -8.53 6.18
C VAL A 56 12.34 -8.32 4.72
N TYR A 57 11.15 -7.84 4.45
CA TYR A 57 10.69 -7.55 3.09
C TYR A 57 11.17 -6.17 2.63
N THR A 58 11.12 -5.17 3.51
CA THR A 58 11.49 -3.81 3.16
C THR A 58 11.97 -3.00 4.38
N MET A 59 12.85 -2.04 4.14
CA MET A 59 13.24 -1.00 5.09
C MET A 59 12.57 0.35 4.78
N THR A 60 11.55 0.34 3.92
CA THR A 60 10.81 1.53 3.51
C THR A 60 9.30 1.29 3.61
N HIS A 61 8.51 2.25 3.17
CA HIS A 61 7.06 2.12 3.04
C HIS A 61 6.61 1.29 1.82
N GLN A 62 7.53 0.90 0.93
CA GLN A 62 7.21 0.29 -0.36
C GLN A 62 7.32 -1.23 -0.31
N ILE A 63 6.34 -1.89 -0.90
CA ILE A 63 6.29 -3.33 -1.12
C ILE A 63 6.19 -3.55 -2.63
N PHE A 64 6.95 -4.51 -3.16
CA PHE A 64 6.90 -4.90 -4.57
C PHE A 64 6.38 -6.32 -4.71
N LEU A 65 5.23 -6.45 -5.38
CA LEU A 65 4.68 -7.73 -5.83
C LEU A 65 5.32 -8.05 -7.17
N LEU A 66 6.06 -9.15 -7.25
CA LEU A 66 6.76 -9.59 -8.45
C LEU A 66 5.83 -10.46 -9.29
N MET A 67 5.63 -10.08 -10.55
CA MET A 67 4.71 -10.75 -11.47
C MET A 67 5.21 -10.61 -12.90
N THR A 68 4.77 -11.50 -13.77
CA THR A 68 4.94 -11.29 -15.20
C THR A 68 4.14 -10.07 -15.67
N LYS A 69 4.52 -9.50 -16.83
CA LYS A 69 3.79 -8.36 -17.40
C LYS A 69 2.30 -8.69 -17.61
N LYS A 70 1.98 -9.90 -18.11
CA LYS A 70 0.60 -10.32 -18.33
C LYS A 70 -0.21 -10.40 -17.04
N GLU A 71 0.36 -10.94 -15.98
CA GLU A 71 -0.28 -11.00 -14.65
C GLU A 71 -0.47 -9.62 -14.05
N THR A 72 0.53 -8.74 -14.22
CA THR A 72 0.48 -7.35 -13.73
C THR A 72 -0.67 -6.60 -14.42
N ASP A 73 -0.74 -6.65 -15.75
CA ASP A 73 -1.79 -5.99 -16.54
C ASP A 73 -3.19 -6.57 -16.18
N PHE A 74 -3.28 -7.87 -16.03
CA PHE A 74 -4.53 -8.54 -15.64
C PHE A 74 -4.98 -8.09 -14.25
N PHE A 75 -4.11 -8.16 -13.25
CA PHE A 75 -4.43 -7.77 -11.87
C PHE A 75 -4.77 -6.29 -11.75
N TYR A 76 -4.05 -5.42 -12.46
CA TYR A 76 -4.33 -4.00 -12.53
C TYR A 76 -5.74 -3.71 -13.07
N ASN A 77 -6.10 -4.32 -14.21
CA ASN A 77 -7.41 -4.13 -14.81
C ASN A 77 -8.54 -4.67 -13.92
N GLN A 78 -8.34 -5.85 -13.30
CA GLN A 78 -9.32 -6.38 -12.34
C GLN A 78 -9.50 -5.42 -11.14
N ALA A 79 -8.44 -4.80 -10.64
CA ALA A 79 -8.55 -3.83 -9.54
C ALA A 79 -9.33 -2.57 -9.95
N LEU A 80 -9.15 -2.10 -11.19
CA LEU A 80 -9.90 -0.96 -11.73
C LEU A 80 -11.41 -1.24 -11.79
N ASP A 81 -11.83 -2.45 -12.13
CA ASP A 81 -13.24 -2.86 -12.14
C ASP A 81 -13.92 -2.70 -10.77
N TYR A 82 -13.12 -2.75 -9.70
CA TYR A 82 -13.56 -2.51 -8.32
C TYR A 82 -13.26 -1.10 -7.80
N ASN A 83 -12.91 -0.15 -8.68
CA ASN A 83 -12.48 1.20 -8.31
C ASN A 83 -11.29 1.21 -7.34
N ILE A 84 -10.32 0.33 -7.56
CA ILE A 84 -9.05 0.27 -6.84
C ILE A 84 -7.93 0.55 -7.84
N SER A 85 -7.25 1.69 -7.66
CA SER A 85 -6.08 2.03 -8.47
C SER A 85 -4.83 1.43 -7.86
N LEU A 86 -4.12 0.63 -8.62
CA LEU A 86 -2.83 0.06 -8.26
C LEU A 86 -1.70 0.80 -9.01
N ASN A 87 -0.47 0.68 -8.52
CA ASN A 87 0.69 1.29 -9.15
C ASN A 87 1.53 0.22 -9.85
N GLN A 88 1.35 0.11 -11.17
CA GLN A 88 2.19 -0.76 -12.00
C GLN A 88 3.62 -0.19 -12.08
N LYS A 89 4.61 -1.05 -11.91
CA LYS A 89 6.03 -0.70 -12.03
C LYS A 89 6.81 -1.81 -12.71
N HIS A 90 7.64 -1.37 -13.65
CA HIS A 90 8.76 -2.15 -14.13
C HIS A 90 10.03 -1.68 -13.42
N LYS A 91 10.72 -2.58 -12.74
CA LYS A 91 11.98 -2.30 -12.06
C LYS A 91 13.08 -3.15 -12.66
N LYS A 92 14.02 -2.53 -13.37
CA LYS A 92 15.20 -3.21 -13.90
C LYS A 92 15.97 -4.01 -12.83
N LEU A 93 15.96 -3.51 -11.58
CA LEU A 93 16.64 -4.16 -10.45
C LEU A 93 16.07 -5.56 -10.14
N PHE A 94 14.76 -5.76 -10.34
CA PHE A 94 14.11 -7.06 -10.08
C PHE A 94 13.94 -7.90 -11.35
N SER A 95 14.29 -7.36 -12.52
CA SER A 95 14.11 -8.01 -13.84
C SER A 95 12.66 -8.46 -14.11
N GLU A 96 11.69 -7.96 -13.37
CA GLU A 96 10.28 -8.31 -13.44
C GLU A 96 9.39 -7.05 -13.42
N ASP A 97 8.19 -7.21 -13.96
CA ASP A 97 7.11 -6.27 -13.78
C ASP A 97 6.43 -6.50 -12.42
N GLY A 98 5.46 -5.69 -12.07
CA GLY A 98 4.69 -5.93 -10.87
C GLY A 98 3.92 -4.72 -10.38
N ILE A 99 3.40 -4.87 -9.18
CA ILE A 99 2.63 -3.86 -8.47
C ILE A 99 3.44 -3.34 -7.28
N ARG A 100 3.52 -2.03 -7.18
CA ARG A 100 4.08 -1.37 -6.00
C ARG A 100 2.95 -0.93 -5.08
N LEU A 101 3.02 -1.32 -3.82
CA LEU A 101 2.14 -0.86 -2.76
C LEU A 101 2.91 0.06 -1.80
N GLY A 102 2.18 0.91 -1.07
CA GLY A 102 2.75 1.79 -0.06
C GLY A 102 1.87 1.88 1.17
N THR A 103 2.47 2.00 2.35
CA THR A 103 1.79 1.95 3.65
C THR A 103 1.70 3.29 4.38
N GLN A 104 2.27 4.39 3.82
CA GLN A 104 2.28 5.70 4.47
C GLN A 104 0.88 6.18 4.87
N GLN A 105 -0.10 6.00 3.98
CA GLN A 105 -1.45 6.44 4.26
C GLN A 105 -2.14 5.53 5.30
N ILE A 106 -1.85 4.23 5.26
CA ILE A 106 -2.40 3.25 6.20
C ILE A 106 -1.92 3.54 7.62
N ALA A 107 -0.66 3.95 7.80
CA ALA A 107 -0.10 4.32 9.08
C ALA A 107 -0.85 5.46 9.79
N ARG A 108 -1.62 6.27 9.05
CA ARG A 108 -2.45 7.35 9.58
C ARG A 108 -3.86 6.92 9.98
N TYR A 109 -4.26 5.65 9.75
CA TYR A 109 -5.65 5.19 9.94
C TYR A 109 -5.87 4.36 11.19
N ASN A 110 -4.86 4.16 12.04
CA ASN A 110 -4.92 3.26 13.19
C ASN A 110 -5.45 1.86 12.82
N TRP A 111 -5.03 1.34 11.67
CA TRP A 111 -5.39 0.01 11.24
C TRP A 111 -4.65 -1.03 12.09
N GLU A 112 -5.38 -2.04 12.50
CA GLU A 112 -4.88 -3.18 13.26
C GLU A 112 -4.44 -4.32 12.34
N GLU A 113 -3.82 -5.35 12.90
CA GLU A 113 -3.37 -6.51 12.15
C GLU A 113 -4.49 -7.16 11.34
N GLN A 114 -5.72 -7.21 11.88
CA GLN A 114 -6.88 -7.75 11.19
C GLN A 114 -7.23 -6.95 9.93
N ASP A 115 -7.09 -5.63 9.95
CA ASP A 115 -7.38 -4.78 8.77
C ASP A 115 -6.34 -5.00 7.67
N ILE A 116 -5.08 -5.22 8.07
CA ILE A 116 -4.00 -5.56 7.14
C ILE A 116 -4.22 -6.93 6.51
N ASP A 117 -4.72 -7.90 7.28
CA ASP A 117 -5.09 -9.22 6.75
C ASP A 117 -6.27 -9.11 5.76
N GLU A 118 -7.29 -8.33 6.09
CA GLU A 118 -8.41 -8.06 5.20
C GLU A 118 -7.98 -7.35 3.90
N LEU A 119 -7.02 -6.42 3.98
CA LEU A 119 -6.45 -5.79 2.80
C LEU A 119 -5.70 -6.82 1.93
N ALA A 120 -4.90 -7.68 2.53
CA ALA A 120 -4.19 -8.75 1.81
C ALA A 120 -5.19 -9.73 1.15
N LYS A 121 -6.24 -10.14 1.89
CA LYS A 121 -7.34 -10.96 1.38
C LYS A 121 -8.08 -10.29 0.21
N LEU A 122 -8.37 -9.00 0.32
CA LEU A 122 -9.00 -8.22 -0.75
C LEU A 122 -8.19 -8.28 -2.04
N LEU A 123 -6.88 -8.03 -1.95
CA LEU A 123 -5.98 -8.07 -3.10
C LEU A 123 -5.90 -9.48 -3.71
N PHE A 124 -5.89 -10.53 -2.87
CA PHE A 124 -5.94 -11.92 -3.31
C PHE A 124 -7.24 -12.23 -4.07
N LEU A 125 -8.39 -11.86 -3.53
CA LEU A 125 -9.68 -12.08 -4.18
C LEU A 125 -9.77 -11.36 -5.53
N ILE A 126 -9.27 -10.14 -5.64
CA ILE A 126 -9.23 -9.40 -6.90
C ILE A 126 -8.35 -10.13 -7.93
N LYS A 127 -7.13 -10.53 -7.54
CA LYS A 127 -6.20 -11.24 -8.43
C LYS A 127 -6.80 -12.54 -8.97
N HIS A 128 -7.59 -13.25 -8.16
CA HIS A 128 -8.14 -14.58 -8.48
C HIS A 128 -9.62 -14.55 -8.89
N LYS A 129 -10.20 -13.38 -9.20
CA LYS A 129 -11.61 -13.22 -9.55
C LYS A 129 -12.57 -13.84 -8.53
N GLY A 130 -12.30 -13.60 -7.26
CA GLY A 130 -13.13 -14.07 -6.15
C GLY A 130 -14.53 -13.46 -6.14
N SER A 131 -15.31 -13.80 -5.11
CA SER A 131 -16.69 -13.35 -4.99
C SER A 131 -16.82 -11.83 -5.01
N LEU A 132 -17.61 -11.31 -5.95
CA LEU A 132 -17.92 -9.87 -6.07
C LEU A 132 -18.48 -9.28 -4.77
N ASN A 133 -19.38 -10.02 -4.11
CA ASN A 133 -20.00 -9.56 -2.86
C ASN A 133 -18.98 -9.47 -1.73
N GLU A 134 -18.07 -10.42 -1.64
CA GLU A 134 -17.01 -10.44 -0.62
C GLU A 134 -16.03 -9.28 -0.85
N ILE A 135 -15.59 -9.07 -2.08
CA ILE A 135 -14.73 -7.94 -2.47
C ILE A 135 -15.36 -6.61 -2.09
N LYS A 136 -16.64 -6.39 -2.43
CA LYS A 136 -17.37 -5.16 -2.09
C LYS A 136 -17.51 -4.97 -0.59
N THR A 137 -17.79 -6.05 0.16
CA THR A 137 -17.95 -6.01 1.61
C THR A 137 -16.65 -5.63 2.31
N ILE A 138 -15.54 -6.31 1.98
CA ILE A 138 -14.23 -6.00 2.58
C ILE A 138 -13.81 -4.58 2.21
N ARG A 139 -13.93 -4.21 0.94
CA ARG A 139 -13.59 -2.85 0.49
C ARG A 139 -14.38 -1.79 1.26
N LYS A 140 -15.69 -1.96 1.41
CA LYS A 140 -16.55 -1.03 2.16
C LYS A 140 -16.09 -0.92 3.62
N LYS A 141 -15.86 -2.04 4.30
CA LYS A 141 -15.38 -2.08 5.68
C LYS A 141 -14.08 -1.30 5.87
N LEU A 142 -13.10 -1.49 4.98
CA LEU A 142 -11.81 -0.79 5.04
C LEU A 142 -11.96 0.72 4.78
N ILE A 143 -12.85 1.12 3.86
CA ILE A 143 -13.15 2.54 3.60
C ILE A 143 -13.84 3.18 4.80
N ASP A 144 -14.84 2.52 5.38
CA ASP A 144 -15.58 3.04 6.53
C ASP A 144 -14.67 3.20 7.76
N LYS A 145 -13.72 2.27 7.96
CA LYS A 145 -12.72 2.39 9.03
C LYS A 145 -11.73 3.54 8.80
N ARG A 146 -11.35 3.81 7.55
CA ARG A 146 -10.54 4.96 7.17
C ARG A 146 -11.20 6.29 7.53
N MET A 147 -12.53 6.38 7.39
CA MET A 147 -13.29 7.61 7.63
C MET A 147 -13.51 7.91 9.13
N LYS A 148 -13.32 6.90 9.99
CA LYS A 148 -13.44 7.05 11.45
C LYS A 148 -12.11 7.53 12.07
N LYS A 149 -11.56 8.65 11.57
CA LYS A 149 -10.45 9.31 12.26
C LYS A 149 -10.93 9.81 13.63
N LYS A 150 -10.17 9.47 14.68
CA LYS A 150 -10.25 10.18 15.95
C LYS A 150 -9.65 11.58 15.78
#